data_9f0bdb35a4b6c38b3b030263f99021e0
#
_entry.id   9f0bdb35a4b6c38b3b030263f99021e0
#
_cell.length_a   1.000
_cell.length_b   1.000
_cell.length_c   1.000
_cell.angle_alpha   90.00
_cell.angle_beta   90.00
_cell.angle_gamma   90.00
#
_symmetry.space_group_name_H-M   'P 1'
#
loop_
_entity.id
_entity.type
_entity.pdbx_description
1 polymer ?
#
loop_
_entity_poly.entity_id
_entity_poly.type
_entity_poly.pdbx_seq_one_letter_code
_entity_poly.pdbx_strand_id
1 'polypeptide(L)'
;MENKNPIQVADRLFLVMEILAETGPVTLAELCSHLDLNKSTVHRLLSSLIYMEYVKQDSETGKYALSFKLLNLSNKLLSHIDILDTVRPCLRKLSAEIGETVHFVQLDGLDAVYICKEESQQNSIRMVSKVGSRIPLYCSGVGKAMMADMDSTRIQTIWYDSDICLLYTSPSPRD
;
A
#
# COMPACT_ATOMS: atom_id res chain seq x y z
N MET A 1 5.23 4.04 24.82
CA MET A 1 4.78 5.44 24.60
C MET A 1 4.00 5.41 23.31
N GLU A 2 2.70 5.68 23.33
CA GLU A 2 1.93 5.85 22.08
C GLU A 2 2.56 7.01 21.30
N ASN A 3 3.07 6.69 20.12
CA ASN A 3 3.67 7.65 19.21
C ASN A 3 2.55 8.46 18.55
N LYS A 4 2.00 9.44 19.26
CA LYS A 4 0.87 10.23 18.80
C LYS A 4 1.38 11.30 17.83
N ASN A 5 0.76 11.37 16.64
CA ASN A 5 1.12 12.40 15.66
C ASN A 5 1.00 13.80 16.29
N PRO A 6 2.05 14.64 16.22
CA PRO A 6 2.01 15.99 16.76
C PRO A 6 0.97 16.89 16.11
N ILE A 7 0.51 16.55 14.89
CA ILE A 7 -0.48 17.31 14.12
C ILE A 7 -1.71 16.45 13.85
N GLN A 8 -2.65 16.44 14.79
CA GLN A 8 -3.89 15.63 14.70
C GLN A 8 -4.73 15.85 13.44
N VAL A 9 -4.68 17.05 12.85
CA VAL A 9 -5.41 17.35 11.60
C VAL A 9 -4.81 16.59 10.41
N ALA A 10 -3.49 16.35 10.43
CA ALA A 10 -2.83 15.59 9.37
C ALA A 10 -3.34 14.15 9.32
N ASP A 11 -3.47 13.47 10.48
CA ASP A 11 -4.02 12.12 10.54
C ASP A 11 -5.39 12.02 9.87
N ARG A 12 -6.25 12.98 10.16
CA ARG A 12 -7.60 13.02 9.60
C ARG A 12 -7.61 13.27 8.09
N LEU A 13 -6.70 14.12 7.59
CA LEU A 13 -6.59 14.38 6.15
C LEU A 13 -6.13 13.12 5.40
N PHE A 14 -5.12 12.44 5.91
CA PHE A 14 -4.64 11.19 5.31
C PHE A 14 -5.68 10.08 5.42
N LEU A 15 -6.36 9.92 6.56
CA LEU A 15 -7.42 8.93 6.73
C LEU A 15 -8.58 9.15 5.74
N VAL A 16 -8.96 10.40 5.45
CA VAL A 16 -9.94 10.70 4.39
C VAL A 16 -9.44 10.20 3.04
N MET A 17 -8.17 10.42 2.71
CA MET A 17 -7.59 9.96 1.43
C MET A 17 -7.54 8.44 1.34
N GLU A 18 -7.19 7.73 2.42
CA GLU A 18 -7.16 6.27 2.51
C GLU A 18 -8.56 5.68 2.32
N ILE A 19 -9.57 6.21 3.01
CA ILE A 19 -10.97 5.79 2.84
C ILE A 19 -11.42 5.98 1.38
N LEU A 20 -11.12 7.13 0.77
CA LEU A 20 -11.46 7.39 -0.63
C LEU A 20 -10.71 6.45 -1.61
N ALA A 21 -9.51 6.02 -1.25
CA ALA A 21 -8.74 5.05 -2.05
C ALA A 21 -9.36 3.64 -2.00
N GLU A 22 -9.90 3.25 -0.86
CA GLU A 22 -10.50 1.92 -0.65
C GLU A 22 -11.93 1.84 -1.18
N THR A 23 -12.74 2.85 -0.87
CA THR A 23 -14.18 2.82 -1.19
C THR A 23 -14.52 3.36 -2.58
N GLY A 24 -13.62 4.14 -3.19
CA GLY A 24 -13.92 4.90 -4.40
C GLY A 24 -14.75 6.16 -4.13
N PRO A 25 -15.54 6.65 -5.10
CA PRO A 25 -16.33 7.86 -4.95
C PRO A 25 -17.47 7.69 -3.93
N VAL A 26 -17.47 8.51 -2.87
CA VAL A 26 -18.47 8.50 -1.78
C VAL A 26 -19.06 9.88 -1.50
N THR A 27 -20.21 9.89 -0.85
CA THR A 27 -20.89 11.11 -0.38
C THR A 27 -20.28 11.63 0.92
N LEU A 28 -20.57 12.88 1.26
CA LEU A 28 -20.18 13.46 2.55
C LEU A 28 -20.73 12.67 3.75
N ALA A 29 -21.95 12.13 3.63
CA ALA A 29 -22.59 11.38 4.71
C ALA A 29 -21.89 10.04 4.96
N GLU A 30 -21.50 9.32 3.91
CA GLU A 30 -20.73 8.08 4.00
C GLU A 30 -19.36 8.33 4.65
N LEU A 31 -18.64 9.38 4.26
CA LEU A 31 -17.39 9.77 4.90
C LEU A 31 -17.55 10.10 6.39
N CYS A 32 -18.61 10.79 6.77
CA CYS A 32 -18.89 11.06 8.18
C CYS A 32 -19.05 9.76 8.99
N SER A 33 -19.73 8.76 8.43
CA SER A 33 -19.92 7.45 9.07
C SER A 33 -18.60 6.68 9.22
N HIS A 34 -17.73 6.72 8.21
CA HIS A 34 -16.42 6.06 8.28
C HIS A 34 -15.46 6.70 9.28
N LEU A 35 -15.54 8.03 9.42
CA LEU A 35 -14.60 8.81 10.24
C LEU A 35 -15.06 9.00 11.70
N ASP A 36 -16.32 8.71 11.99
CA ASP A 36 -16.99 9.10 13.25
C ASP A 36 -16.80 10.59 13.57
N LEU A 37 -16.95 11.44 12.58
CA LEU A 37 -16.79 12.88 12.68
C LEU A 37 -18.07 13.62 12.24
N ASN A 38 -18.27 14.80 12.83
CA ASN A 38 -19.38 15.65 12.43
C ASN A 38 -19.19 16.23 11.01
N LYS A 39 -20.32 16.50 10.35
CA LYS A 39 -20.39 16.97 8.95
C LYS A 39 -19.55 18.22 8.68
N SER A 40 -19.50 19.17 9.61
CA SER A 40 -18.72 20.40 9.44
C SER A 40 -17.22 20.15 9.44
N THR A 41 -16.74 19.23 10.25
CA THR A 41 -15.33 18.83 10.30
C THR A 41 -14.93 18.12 9.00
N VAL A 42 -15.70 17.11 8.58
CA VAL A 42 -15.42 16.38 7.33
C VAL A 42 -15.45 17.32 6.12
N HIS A 43 -16.41 18.23 6.06
CA HIS A 43 -16.48 19.22 4.99
C HIS A 43 -15.23 20.11 4.94
N ARG A 44 -14.72 20.56 6.09
CA ARG A 44 -13.47 21.36 6.15
C ARG A 44 -12.25 20.58 5.69
N LEU A 45 -12.15 19.29 6.05
CA LEU A 45 -11.07 18.40 5.59
C LEU A 45 -11.13 18.24 4.06
N LEU A 46 -12.32 17.95 3.52
CA LEU A 46 -12.53 17.83 2.08
C LEU A 46 -12.22 19.13 1.34
N SER A 47 -12.66 20.29 1.85
CA SER A 47 -12.35 21.60 1.26
C SER A 47 -10.83 21.84 1.19
N SER A 48 -10.09 21.45 2.23
CA SER A 48 -8.62 21.53 2.23
C SER A 48 -8.00 20.60 1.19
N LEU A 49 -8.48 19.35 1.08
CA LEU A 49 -7.97 18.39 0.10
C LEU A 49 -8.32 18.79 -1.34
N ILE A 50 -9.48 19.42 -1.56
CA ILE A 50 -9.87 19.98 -2.86
C ILE A 50 -8.97 21.17 -3.20
N TYR A 51 -8.74 22.09 -2.26
CA TYR A 51 -7.83 23.22 -2.46
C TYR A 51 -6.41 22.75 -2.82
N MET A 52 -5.95 21.68 -2.18
CA MET A 52 -4.67 21.06 -2.50
C MET A 52 -4.71 20.14 -3.74
N GLU A 53 -5.87 20.01 -4.41
CA GLU A 53 -6.08 19.19 -5.60
C GLU A 53 -5.88 17.68 -5.41
N TYR A 54 -5.92 17.16 -4.19
CA TYR A 54 -5.88 15.71 -3.92
C TYR A 54 -7.22 15.02 -4.05
N VAL A 55 -8.31 15.78 -3.81
CA VAL A 55 -9.70 15.32 -3.91
C VAL A 55 -10.44 16.19 -4.92
N LYS A 56 -11.38 15.59 -5.63
CA LYS A 56 -12.34 16.27 -6.47
C LYS A 56 -13.76 15.94 -6.04
N GLN A 57 -14.70 16.85 -6.22
CA GLN A 57 -16.12 16.60 -6.09
C GLN A 57 -16.74 16.53 -7.48
N ASP A 58 -17.49 15.49 -7.72
CA ASP A 58 -18.30 15.35 -8.93
C ASP A 58 -19.50 16.29 -8.88
N SER A 59 -19.71 17.12 -9.90
CA SER A 59 -20.74 18.14 -9.92
C SER A 59 -22.17 17.58 -10.10
N GLU A 60 -22.31 16.39 -10.69
CA GLU A 60 -23.61 15.77 -10.94
C GLU A 60 -24.07 14.93 -9.76
N THR A 61 -23.16 14.12 -9.20
CA THR A 61 -23.46 13.18 -8.12
C THR A 61 -23.19 13.74 -6.73
N GLY A 62 -22.44 14.85 -6.63
CA GLY A 62 -21.98 15.42 -5.37
C GLY A 62 -20.97 14.56 -4.61
N LYS A 63 -20.51 13.42 -5.17
CA LYS A 63 -19.57 12.50 -4.56
C LYS A 63 -18.15 13.04 -4.62
N TYR A 64 -17.37 12.68 -3.60
CA TYR A 64 -15.94 12.99 -3.49
C TYR A 64 -15.10 11.80 -3.91
N ALA A 65 -14.04 12.06 -4.66
CA ALA A 65 -13.11 11.03 -5.12
C ALA A 65 -11.68 11.55 -5.11
N LEU A 66 -10.69 10.67 -5.04
CA LEU A 66 -9.30 11.04 -5.23
C LEU A 66 -9.06 11.60 -6.63
N SER A 67 -8.16 12.56 -6.73
CA SER A 67 -7.73 13.11 -8.02
C SER A 67 -6.53 12.35 -8.58
N PHE A 68 -6.25 12.53 -9.87
CA PHE A 68 -5.05 11.97 -10.52
C PHE A 68 -3.73 12.63 -10.09
N LYS A 69 -3.76 13.63 -9.21
CA LYS A 69 -2.55 14.19 -8.61
C LYS A 69 -1.71 13.14 -7.86
N LEU A 70 -2.38 12.19 -7.19
CA LEU A 70 -1.71 11.06 -6.54
C LEU A 70 -0.94 10.19 -7.53
N LEU A 71 -1.50 9.97 -8.72
CA LEU A 71 -0.83 9.22 -9.76
C LEU A 71 0.45 9.93 -10.24
N ASN A 72 0.40 11.27 -10.36
CA ASN A 72 1.59 12.06 -10.69
C ASN A 72 2.68 11.93 -9.61
N LEU A 73 2.31 12.01 -8.33
CA LEU A 73 3.27 11.83 -7.23
C LEU A 73 3.88 10.42 -7.23
N SER A 74 3.04 9.40 -7.43
CA SER A 74 3.48 8.01 -7.53
C SER A 74 4.46 7.81 -8.69
N ASN A 75 4.15 8.36 -9.87
CA ASN A 75 5.03 8.27 -11.03
C ASN A 75 6.38 8.98 -10.79
N LYS A 76 6.37 10.15 -10.14
CA LYS A 76 7.63 10.84 -9.76
C LYS A 76 8.45 10.01 -8.78
N LEU A 77 7.81 9.40 -7.77
CA LEU A 77 8.50 8.49 -6.86
C LEU A 77 9.15 7.33 -7.64
N LEU A 78 8.39 6.67 -8.51
CA LEU A 78 8.90 5.54 -9.30
C LEU A 78 10.00 5.95 -10.29
N SER A 79 9.97 7.17 -10.83
CA SER A 79 11.02 7.67 -11.74
C SER A 79 12.36 7.93 -11.06
N HIS A 80 12.41 8.00 -9.72
CA HIS A 80 13.66 8.05 -8.96
C HIS A 80 14.23 6.66 -8.63
N ILE A 81 13.56 5.59 -9.07
CA ILE A 81 14.02 4.21 -8.87
C ILE A 81 14.68 3.73 -10.18
N ASP A 82 15.92 4.12 -10.40
CA ASP A 82 16.69 3.87 -11.65
C ASP A 82 16.74 2.39 -12.02
N ILE A 83 16.69 1.48 -11.05
CA ILE A 83 16.77 0.04 -11.27
C ILE A 83 15.54 -0.51 -12.04
N LEU A 84 14.42 0.19 -12.06
CA LEU A 84 13.18 -0.32 -12.69
C LEU A 84 13.32 -0.53 -14.19
N ASP A 85 14.05 0.33 -14.88
CA ASP A 85 14.27 0.19 -16.32
C ASP A 85 15.11 -1.05 -16.65
N THR A 86 16.03 -1.42 -15.76
CA THR A 86 16.83 -2.65 -15.86
C THR A 86 16.03 -3.89 -15.45
N VAL A 87 15.23 -3.79 -14.41
CA VAL A 87 14.52 -4.93 -13.82
C VAL A 87 13.33 -5.37 -14.67
N ARG A 88 12.57 -4.44 -15.24
CA ARG A 88 11.36 -4.77 -16.03
C ARG A 88 11.58 -5.77 -17.17
N PRO A 89 12.61 -5.62 -18.03
CA PRO A 89 12.90 -6.60 -19.07
C PRO A 89 13.21 -7.99 -18.48
N CYS A 90 13.94 -8.04 -17.35
CA CYS A 90 14.28 -9.28 -16.68
C CYS A 90 13.03 -9.97 -16.12
N LEU A 91 12.13 -9.22 -15.49
CA LEU A 91 10.86 -9.76 -14.96
C LEU A 91 9.99 -10.33 -16.09
N ARG A 92 9.88 -9.61 -17.22
CA ARG A 92 9.12 -10.08 -18.38
C ARG A 92 9.67 -11.40 -18.92
N LYS A 93 11.00 -11.46 -19.10
CA LYS A 93 11.66 -12.67 -19.58
C LYS A 93 11.40 -13.83 -18.60
N LEU A 94 11.60 -13.62 -17.31
CA LEU A 94 11.37 -14.63 -16.30
C LEU A 94 9.91 -15.08 -16.25
N SER A 95 8.94 -14.16 -16.23
CA SER A 95 7.51 -14.48 -16.23
C SER A 95 7.11 -15.31 -17.47
N ALA A 96 7.64 -14.95 -18.63
CA ALA A 96 7.38 -15.69 -19.87
C ALA A 96 8.01 -17.09 -19.85
N GLU A 97 9.20 -17.25 -19.24
CA GLU A 97 9.92 -18.52 -19.16
C GLU A 97 9.28 -19.50 -18.19
N ILE A 98 8.86 -19.01 -17.00
CA ILE A 98 8.30 -19.90 -15.96
C ILE A 98 6.77 -19.99 -16.02
N GLY A 99 6.09 -19.14 -16.77
CA GLY A 99 4.62 -19.10 -16.85
C GLY A 99 3.92 -18.56 -15.60
N GLU A 100 4.64 -17.94 -14.68
CA GLU A 100 4.14 -17.45 -13.39
C GLU A 100 4.24 -15.93 -13.26
N THR A 101 3.44 -15.35 -12.34
CA THR A 101 3.51 -13.94 -11.99
C THR A 101 4.79 -13.67 -11.19
N VAL A 102 5.57 -12.69 -11.63
CA VAL A 102 6.83 -12.30 -10.99
C VAL A 102 6.72 -10.89 -10.40
N HIS A 103 7.28 -10.71 -9.22
CA HIS A 103 7.28 -9.45 -8.51
C HIS A 103 8.70 -8.95 -8.27
N PHE A 104 8.86 -7.63 -8.36
CA PHE A 104 10.01 -6.95 -7.80
C PHE A 104 9.55 -6.18 -6.56
N VAL A 105 10.24 -6.41 -5.45
CA VAL A 105 9.92 -5.83 -4.15
C VAL A 105 11.11 -5.10 -3.58
N GLN A 106 10.85 -4.10 -2.75
CA GLN A 106 11.87 -3.33 -2.05
C GLN A 106 11.61 -3.38 -0.56
N LEU A 107 12.66 -3.44 0.22
CA LEU A 107 12.60 -3.35 1.68
C LEU A 107 12.19 -1.93 2.11
N ASP A 108 11.20 -1.82 2.96
CA ASP A 108 10.75 -0.57 3.57
C ASP A 108 10.35 -0.78 5.04
N GLY A 109 11.28 -0.49 5.93
CA GLY A 109 11.10 -0.70 7.37
C GLY A 109 11.04 -2.18 7.75
N LEU A 110 9.86 -2.62 8.23
CA LEU A 110 9.55 -3.99 8.64
C LEU A 110 8.82 -4.78 7.54
N ASP A 111 8.59 -4.15 6.40
CA ASP A 111 7.83 -4.70 5.28
C ASP A 111 8.64 -4.73 4.01
N ALA A 112 8.20 -5.52 3.05
CA ALA A 112 8.54 -5.38 1.65
C ALA A 112 7.39 -4.71 0.90
N VAL A 113 7.72 -3.82 -0.06
CA VAL A 113 6.74 -3.13 -0.91
C VAL A 113 6.85 -3.65 -2.33
N TYR A 114 5.72 -3.99 -2.94
CA TYR A 114 5.68 -4.37 -4.35
C TYR A 114 5.92 -3.14 -5.23
N ILE A 115 7.07 -3.09 -5.91
CA ILE A 115 7.45 -1.96 -6.77
C ILE A 115 7.09 -2.23 -8.24
N CYS A 116 7.19 -3.48 -8.68
CA CYS A 116 6.83 -3.88 -10.02
C CYS A 116 6.24 -5.29 -10.03
N LYS A 117 5.35 -5.54 -10.98
CA LYS A 117 4.67 -6.83 -11.18
C LYS A 117 4.58 -7.12 -12.66
N GLU A 118 4.95 -8.33 -13.07
CA GLU A 118 4.67 -8.87 -14.39
C GLU A 118 3.75 -10.08 -14.25
N GLU A 119 2.54 -9.97 -14.80
CA GLU A 119 1.52 -11.01 -14.69
C GLU A 119 1.72 -12.10 -15.73
N SER A 120 1.59 -13.36 -15.30
CA SER A 120 1.49 -14.48 -16.22
C SER A 120 0.22 -14.37 -17.06
N GLN A 121 0.34 -14.57 -18.37
CA GLN A 121 -0.79 -14.64 -19.28
C GLN A 121 -1.41 -16.05 -19.34
N GLN A 122 -0.75 -17.03 -18.74
CA GLN A 122 -1.13 -18.45 -18.83
C GLN A 122 -1.94 -18.94 -17.62
N ASN A 123 -1.87 -18.25 -16.49
CA ASN A 123 -2.57 -18.67 -15.27
C ASN A 123 -3.97 -18.08 -15.15
N SER A 124 -4.96 -18.95 -14.91
CA SER A 124 -6.34 -18.56 -14.59
C SER A 124 -6.48 -17.95 -13.18
N ILE A 125 -5.51 -18.20 -12.29
CA ILE A 125 -5.48 -17.65 -10.93
C ILE A 125 -4.74 -16.33 -10.95
N ARG A 126 -5.47 -15.24 -10.75
CA ARG A 126 -4.86 -13.91 -10.63
C ARG A 126 -4.34 -13.67 -9.22
N MET A 127 -3.06 -13.32 -9.10
CA MET A 127 -2.49 -12.85 -7.83
C MET A 127 -3.06 -11.49 -7.47
N VAL A 128 -3.61 -11.36 -6.27
CA VAL A 128 -4.26 -10.13 -5.77
C VAL A 128 -3.26 -9.02 -5.42
N SER A 129 -1.95 -9.31 -5.44
CA SER A 129 -0.90 -8.34 -5.17
C SER A 129 -0.99 -7.09 -6.06
N LYS A 130 -0.88 -5.92 -5.46
CA LYS A 130 -0.90 -4.62 -6.15
C LYS A 130 0.42 -3.91 -5.94
N VAL A 131 0.93 -3.23 -6.97
CA VAL A 131 2.06 -2.31 -6.83
C VAL A 131 1.72 -1.25 -5.78
N GLY A 132 2.65 -0.98 -4.86
CA GLY A 132 2.47 -0.10 -3.71
C GLY A 132 1.94 -0.81 -2.45
N SER A 133 1.41 -2.04 -2.52
CA SER A 133 1.00 -2.76 -1.32
C SER A 133 2.19 -3.32 -0.56
N ARG A 134 2.04 -3.39 0.76
CA ARG A 134 3.04 -3.88 1.71
C ARG A 134 2.80 -5.36 2.03
N ILE A 135 3.87 -6.06 2.28
CA ILE A 135 3.86 -7.44 2.75
C ILE A 135 4.85 -7.59 3.91
N PRO A 136 4.42 -8.12 5.08
CA PRO A 136 5.30 -8.29 6.21
C PRO A 136 6.47 -9.23 5.91
N LEU A 137 7.66 -8.87 6.37
CA LEU A 137 8.86 -9.70 6.16
C LEU A 137 8.78 -11.03 6.90
N TYR A 138 8.30 -11.03 8.14
CA TYR A 138 8.34 -12.21 9.02
C TYR A 138 7.57 -13.42 8.50
N CYS A 139 6.50 -13.23 7.72
CA CYS A 139 5.60 -14.31 7.28
C CYS A 139 5.61 -14.60 5.77
N SER A 140 6.27 -13.75 4.96
CA SER A 140 6.26 -13.89 3.51
C SER A 140 7.50 -14.62 2.97
N GLY A 141 7.34 -15.31 1.82
CA GLY A 141 8.47 -15.96 1.14
C GLY A 141 9.55 -14.95 0.72
N VAL A 142 9.15 -13.78 0.19
CA VAL A 142 10.07 -12.72 -0.17
C VAL A 142 10.74 -12.11 1.06
N GLY A 143 10.01 -11.96 2.16
CA GLY A 143 10.58 -11.47 3.42
C GLY A 143 11.62 -12.43 3.99
N LYS A 144 11.36 -13.73 3.96
CA LYS A 144 12.32 -14.76 4.37
C LYS A 144 13.58 -14.73 3.51
N ALA A 145 13.44 -14.56 2.19
CA ALA A 145 14.59 -14.43 1.29
C ALA A 145 15.42 -13.17 1.60
N MET A 146 14.78 -12.03 1.87
CA MET A 146 15.47 -10.81 2.28
C MET A 146 16.16 -10.96 3.64
N MET A 147 15.48 -11.55 4.62
CA MET A 147 16.04 -11.75 5.96
C MET A 147 17.21 -12.72 5.97
N ALA A 148 17.30 -13.66 5.02
CA ALA A 148 18.40 -14.59 4.93
C ALA A 148 19.77 -13.92 4.68
N ASP A 149 19.77 -12.70 4.14
CA ASP A 149 20.97 -11.88 3.90
C ASP A 149 21.19 -10.80 4.98
N MET A 150 20.38 -10.81 6.05
CA MET A 150 20.48 -9.85 7.15
C MET A 150 21.25 -10.45 8.35
N ASP A 151 21.85 -9.58 9.14
CA ASP A 151 22.42 -9.98 10.43
C ASP A 151 21.32 -10.35 11.45
N SER A 152 21.69 -11.13 12.46
CA SER A 152 20.78 -11.63 13.48
C SER A 152 20.11 -10.52 14.29
N THR A 153 20.78 -9.41 14.50
CA THR A 153 20.23 -8.25 15.23
C THR A 153 19.09 -7.61 14.45
N ARG A 154 19.27 -7.43 13.15
CA ARG A 154 18.24 -6.90 12.25
C ARG A 154 17.03 -7.83 12.17
N ILE A 155 17.27 -9.15 12.07
CA ILE A 155 16.18 -10.14 12.07
C ILE A 155 15.39 -10.09 13.38
N GLN A 156 16.07 -10.00 14.53
CA GLN A 156 15.41 -9.87 15.83
C GLN A 156 14.57 -8.60 15.92
N THR A 157 15.09 -7.46 15.45
CA THR A 157 14.33 -6.20 15.40
C THR A 157 13.06 -6.36 14.58
N ILE A 158 13.15 -6.93 13.37
CA ILE A 158 11.97 -7.19 12.52
C ILE A 158 10.96 -8.06 13.24
N TRP A 159 11.41 -9.12 13.93
CA TRP A 159 10.54 -10.03 14.65
C TRP A 159 9.82 -9.36 15.83
N TYR A 160 10.53 -8.60 16.67
CA TYR A 160 9.95 -7.98 17.86
C TYR A 160 9.08 -6.77 17.55
N ASP A 161 9.42 -6.01 16.50
CA ASP A 161 8.71 -4.79 16.13
C ASP A 161 7.56 -5.06 15.14
N SER A 162 7.44 -6.29 14.59
CA SER A 162 6.32 -6.68 13.72
C SER A 162 5.08 -7.03 14.53
N ASP A 163 3.92 -6.64 13.99
CA ASP A 163 2.62 -7.07 14.52
C ASP A 163 2.32 -8.51 14.05
N ILE A 164 2.79 -9.48 14.85
CA ILE A 164 2.81 -10.89 14.46
C ILE A 164 1.40 -11.49 14.52
N CYS A 165 0.89 -11.90 13.36
CA CYS A 165 -0.35 -12.66 13.28
C CYS A 165 -0.09 -14.16 13.55
N LEU A 166 -0.70 -14.70 14.60
CA LEU A 166 -0.55 -16.10 15.01
C LEU A 166 -0.99 -17.12 13.94
N LEU A 167 -1.89 -16.72 13.03
CA LEU A 167 -2.31 -17.57 11.91
C LEU A 167 -1.18 -17.91 10.94
N TYR A 168 -0.12 -17.09 10.90
CA TYR A 168 1.04 -17.31 10.03
C TYR A 168 2.24 -17.92 10.75
N THR A 169 2.20 -18.00 12.09
CA THR A 169 3.32 -18.45 12.92
C THR A 169 3.05 -19.75 13.68
N SER A 170 1.79 -20.14 13.79
CA SER A 170 1.43 -21.42 14.43
C SER A 170 1.81 -22.61 13.55
N PRO A 171 2.38 -23.66 14.12
CA PRO A 171 2.55 -24.92 13.39
C PRO A 171 1.18 -25.43 12.92
N SER A 172 1.17 -26.04 11.74
CA SER A 172 -0.05 -26.66 11.23
C SER A 172 -0.53 -27.74 12.22
N PRO A 173 -1.85 -27.89 12.45
CA PRO A 173 -2.37 -28.98 13.26
C PRO A 173 -2.00 -30.37 12.74
N ARG A 174 -1.31 -30.45 11.60
CA ARG A 174 -0.84 -31.69 10.96
C ARG A 174 0.65 -31.96 11.18
N ASP A 175 1.38 -31.01 11.78
CA ASP A 175 2.78 -31.15 12.19
C ASP A 175 2.85 -31.55 13.68
#